data_592d6ce628326989f4bd75ff6aa75354
#
_entry.id   592d6ce628326989f4bd75ff6aa75354
#
_cell.length_a   1.000
_cell.length_b   1.000
_cell.length_c   1.000
_cell.angle_alpha   90.00
_cell.angle_beta   90.00
_cell.angle_gamma   90.00
#
_symmetry.space_group_name_H-M   'P 1'
#
loop_
_entity.id
_entity.type
_entity.pdbx_description
1 polymer ?
#
loop_
_entity_poly.entity_id
_entity_poly.type
_entity_poly.pdbx_seq_one_letter_code
_entity_poly.pdbx_strand_id
1 'polypeptide(L)'
;MLVAIQVPNLIQGVSQQPPQMRLSSQGAEQINGYSSPTDGLTKRPPTQFIGVLENGPTSALSVYHFIDRDTNEKYILSISGSTLKAWTLAGVAVPVYGSNWGSSIPSGWSTYMSNADSTNTRLMSVADTTFVVNQSKTVAASTASSAVQAEQALVTVTQG
;
A
#
# COMPACT_ATOMS: atom_id res chain seq x y z
N MET A 1 15.92 -30.44 -44.08
CA MET A 1 16.35 -30.99 -42.80
C MET A 1 15.38 -30.53 -41.73
N LEU A 2 14.65 -31.44 -41.12
CA LEU A 2 13.74 -31.11 -40.01
C LEU A 2 14.57 -31.04 -38.71
N VAL A 3 14.63 -29.91 -38.11
CA VAL A 3 15.27 -29.72 -36.78
C VAL A 3 14.17 -29.84 -35.73
N ALA A 4 14.22 -30.88 -34.91
CA ALA A 4 13.33 -31.01 -33.75
C ALA A 4 13.87 -30.15 -32.63
N ILE A 5 13.09 -29.15 -32.22
CA ILE A 5 13.39 -28.33 -31.05
C ILE A 5 12.52 -28.83 -29.89
N GLN A 6 13.16 -29.32 -28.85
CA GLN A 6 12.44 -29.68 -27.62
C GLN A 6 12.30 -28.40 -26.76
N VAL A 7 11.07 -27.99 -26.51
CA VAL A 7 10.80 -26.90 -25.57
C VAL A 7 10.80 -27.50 -24.15
N PRO A 8 11.75 -27.10 -23.30
CA PRO A 8 11.80 -27.61 -21.95
C PRO A 8 10.63 -27.06 -21.10
N ASN A 9 10.29 -27.78 -20.06
CA ASN A 9 9.30 -27.33 -19.11
C ASN A 9 9.83 -26.15 -18.32
N LEU A 10 9.25 -24.95 -18.50
CA LEU A 10 9.71 -23.69 -17.92
C LEU A 10 9.29 -23.56 -16.45
N ILE A 11 9.71 -24.48 -15.61
CA ILE A 11 9.32 -24.56 -14.18
C ILE A 11 10.09 -23.61 -13.29
N GLN A 12 11.26 -23.13 -13.74
CA GLN A 12 12.15 -22.30 -12.93
C GLN A 12 11.90 -20.78 -13.11
N GLY A 13 10.83 -20.42 -13.81
CA GLY A 13 10.43 -19.03 -13.96
C GLY A 13 11.36 -18.20 -14.85
N VAL A 14 11.55 -16.94 -14.48
CA VAL A 14 12.35 -15.96 -15.23
C VAL A 14 13.71 -15.77 -14.59
N SER A 15 14.75 -15.74 -15.41
CA SER A 15 16.11 -15.44 -14.98
C SER A 15 16.62 -14.16 -15.64
N GLN A 16 17.23 -13.31 -14.84
CA GLN A 16 17.92 -12.09 -15.32
C GLN A 16 19.36 -12.35 -15.81
N GLN A 17 19.80 -13.59 -15.78
CA GLN A 17 21.12 -13.96 -16.28
C GLN A 17 21.23 -13.75 -17.80
N PRO A 18 22.43 -13.47 -18.31
CA PRO A 18 22.68 -13.44 -19.75
C PRO A 18 22.25 -14.75 -20.41
N PRO A 19 21.82 -14.73 -21.69
CA PRO A 19 21.31 -15.90 -22.38
C PRO A 19 22.23 -17.13 -22.34
N GLN A 20 23.54 -16.90 -22.33
CA GLN A 20 24.56 -17.94 -22.32
C GLN A 20 24.65 -18.69 -20.98
N MET A 21 24.23 -18.06 -19.90
CA MET A 21 24.26 -18.61 -18.54
C MET A 21 22.90 -19.09 -18.05
N ARG A 22 21.85 -18.81 -18.82
CA ARG A 22 20.49 -19.18 -18.45
C ARG A 22 20.27 -20.66 -18.62
N LEU A 23 19.67 -21.30 -17.62
CA LEU A 23 19.28 -22.71 -17.73
C LEU A 23 18.13 -22.86 -18.74
N SER A 24 18.10 -24.01 -19.41
CA SER A 24 17.06 -24.29 -20.42
C SER A 24 15.63 -24.31 -19.85
N SER A 25 15.48 -24.50 -18.54
CA SER A 25 14.21 -24.48 -17.83
C SER A 25 13.79 -23.07 -17.34
N GLN A 26 14.58 -22.04 -17.65
CA GLN A 26 14.31 -20.65 -17.30
C GLN A 26 13.93 -19.83 -18.53
N GLY A 27 12.92 -18.95 -18.37
CA GLY A 27 12.52 -17.99 -19.40
C GLY A 27 13.31 -16.68 -19.31
N ALA A 28 13.31 -15.92 -20.41
CA ALA A 28 13.78 -14.54 -20.43
C ALA A 28 12.73 -13.58 -19.87
N GLU A 29 11.50 -13.85 -20.18
CA GLU A 29 10.33 -13.05 -19.85
C GLU A 29 9.12 -13.95 -19.69
N GLN A 30 8.19 -13.57 -18.85
CA GLN A 30 6.96 -14.31 -18.61
C GLN A 30 5.80 -13.34 -18.50
N ILE A 31 4.92 -13.37 -19.49
CA ILE A 31 3.75 -12.50 -19.56
C ILE A 31 2.49 -13.36 -19.45
N ASN A 32 1.59 -13.01 -18.51
CA ASN A 32 0.34 -13.74 -18.25
C ASN A 32 0.53 -15.25 -17.99
N GLY A 33 1.73 -15.65 -17.62
CA GLY A 33 2.08 -17.01 -17.24
C GLY A 33 2.42 -17.13 -15.77
N TYR A 34 2.40 -18.35 -15.28
CA TYR A 34 2.78 -18.72 -13.92
C TYR A 34 3.55 -20.04 -14.00
N SER A 35 4.75 -20.05 -13.45
CA SER A 35 5.58 -21.26 -13.39
C SER A 35 5.28 -22.02 -12.10
N SER A 36 4.86 -23.27 -12.25
CA SER A 36 4.59 -24.18 -11.16
C SER A 36 5.54 -25.37 -11.20
N PRO A 37 6.10 -25.81 -10.08
CA PRO A 37 6.92 -27.01 -10.04
C PRO A 37 6.17 -28.29 -10.46
N THR A 38 4.85 -28.32 -10.26
CA THR A 38 4.01 -29.49 -10.57
C THR A 38 3.48 -29.46 -11.99
N ASP A 39 3.01 -28.30 -12.46
CA ASP A 39 2.27 -28.17 -13.72
C ASP A 39 3.10 -27.53 -14.85
N GLY A 40 4.30 -27.06 -14.52
CA GLY A 40 5.15 -26.33 -15.46
C GLY A 40 4.68 -24.89 -15.67
N LEU A 41 4.83 -24.37 -16.88
CA LEU A 41 4.34 -23.05 -17.25
C LEU A 41 2.84 -23.11 -17.54
N THR A 42 2.04 -22.50 -16.70
CA THR A 42 0.59 -22.43 -16.84
C THR A 42 0.13 -21.00 -17.05
N LYS A 43 -1.09 -20.84 -17.51
CA LYS A 43 -1.74 -19.53 -17.60
C LYS A 43 -1.99 -18.99 -16.18
N ARG A 44 -1.73 -17.71 -15.96
CA ARG A 44 -2.09 -17.07 -14.69
C ARG A 44 -3.59 -17.22 -14.40
N PRO A 45 -4.00 -17.31 -13.12
CA PRO A 45 -5.41 -17.30 -12.75
C PRO A 45 -6.11 -16.05 -13.29
N PRO A 46 -7.38 -16.14 -13.67
CA PRO A 46 -8.16 -14.97 -14.06
C PRO A 46 -8.33 -14.02 -12.90
N THR A 47 -8.45 -12.73 -13.21
CA THR A 47 -8.89 -11.72 -12.23
C THR A 47 -10.41 -11.66 -12.24
N GLN A 48 -10.99 -11.44 -11.08
CA GLN A 48 -12.41 -11.19 -10.91
C GLN A 48 -12.61 -9.71 -10.61
N PHE A 49 -13.53 -9.07 -11.32
CA PHE A 49 -13.98 -7.73 -10.97
C PHE A 49 -14.84 -7.78 -9.72
N ILE A 50 -14.49 -7.02 -8.69
CA ILE A 50 -15.22 -6.97 -7.42
C ILE A 50 -16.14 -5.75 -7.37
N GLY A 51 -15.64 -4.58 -7.76
CA GLY A 51 -16.42 -3.36 -7.73
C GLY A 51 -15.62 -2.12 -8.05
N VAL A 52 -16.31 -0.99 -8.11
CA VAL A 52 -15.73 0.33 -8.24
C VAL A 52 -15.74 0.99 -6.86
N LEU A 53 -14.58 1.34 -6.34
CA LEU A 53 -14.46 1.94 -5.01
C LEU A 53 -14.89 3.41 -4.99
N GLU A 54 -14.71 4.11 -6.11
CA GLU A 54 -15.07 5.52 -6.24
C GLU A 54 -15.85 5.77 -7.53
N ASN A 55 -16.98 6.47 -7.42
CA ASN A 55 -17.73 6.95 -8.57
C ASN A 55 -17.21 8.34 -8.99
N GLY A 56 -16.73 8.45 -10.21
CA GLY A 56 -16.26 9.71 -10.79
C GLY A 56 -14.80 9.64 -11.25
N PRO A 57 -14.32 10.71 -11.89
CA PRO A 57 -12.92 10.78 -12.27
C PRO A 57 -12.09 10.80 -10.99
N THR A 58 -11.50 9.65 -10.68
CA THR A 58 -10.45 9.58 -9.69
C THR A 58 -9.39 10.58 -10.16
N SER A 59 -9.08 11.55 -9.35
CA SER A 59 -7.88 12.33 -9.58
C SER A 59 -6.75 11.33 -9.78
N ALA A 60 -6.00 11.46 -10.87
CA ALA A 60 -4.82 10.61 -11.11
C ALA A 60 -3.80 10.67 -9.95
N LEU A 61 -4.08 11.47 -8.96
CA LEU A 61 -3.27 11.80 -7.80
C LEU A 61 -3.76 11.14 -6.50
N SER A 62 -4.81 10.31 -6.56
CA SER A 62 -5.27 9.56 -5.37
C SER A 62 -4.22 8.54 -4.92
N VAL A 63 -4.04 8.43 -3.62
CA VAL A 63 -3.13 7.47 -2.99
C VAL A 63 -3.96 6.32 -2.45
N TYR A 64 -3.57 5.11 -2.79
CA TYR A 64 -4.17 3.89 -2.25
C TYR A 64 -3.18 3.18 -1.35
N HIS A 65 -3.68 2.65 -0.24
CA HIS A 65 -2.89 1.88 0.70
C HIS A 65 -3.67 0.65 1.17
N PHE A 66 -2.99 -0.48 1.18
CA PHE A 66 -3.55 -1.73 1.64
C PHE A 66 -3.16 -1.98 3.08
N ILE A 67 -4.16 -2.16 3.95
CA ILE A 67 -3.97 -2.57 5.33
C ILE A 67 -4.26 -4.06 5.42
N ASP A 68 -3.27 -4.83 5.82
CA ASP A 68 -3.36 -6.27 6.07
C ASP A 68 -3.00 -6.51 7.54
N ARG A 69 -3.99 -6.45 8.40
CA ARG A 69 -3.81 -6.61 9.84
C ARG A 69 -3.79 -8.08 10.22
N ASP A 70 -4.79 -8.81 9.75
CA ASP A 70 -4.92 -10.26 9.96
C ASP A 70 -5.76 -10.91 8.84
N THR A 71 -6.12 -12.18 9.03
CA THR A 71 -6.90 -12.93 8.02
C THR A 71 -8.27 -12.30 7.75
N ASN A 72 -8.89 -11.66 8.74
CA ASN A 72 -10.26 -11.13 8.67
C ASN A 72 -10.29 -9.61 8.51
N GLU A 73 -9.24 -8.92 8.93
CA GLU A 73 -9.17 -7.46 8.95
C GLU A 73 -8.23 -6.92 7.88
N LYS A 74 -8.78 -6.79 6.68
CA LYS A 74 -8.09 -6.27 5.50
C LYS A 74 -8.89 -5.13 4.89
N TYR A 75 -8.22 -4.00 4.70
CA TYR A 75 -8.88 -2.77 4.23
C TYR A 75 -8.06 -2.11 3.12
N ILE A 76 -8.76 -1.40 2.27
CA ILE A 76 -8.17 -0.50 1.28
C ILE A 76 -8.46 0.91 1.72
N LEU A 77 -7.44 1.71 1.95
CA LEU A 77 -7.56 3.15 2.15
C LEU A 77 -7.35 3.89 0.85
N SER A 78 -8.13 4.95 0.63
CA SER A 78 -7.92 5.92 -0.43
C SER A 78 -7.85 7.32 0.17
N ILE A 79 -6.84 8.06 -0.25
CA ILE A 79 -6.64 9.45 0.11
C ILE A 79 -6.61 10.27 -1.17
N SER A 80 -7.54 11.22 -1.29
CA SER A 80 -7.60 12.16 -2.39
C SER A 80 -7.73 13.58 -1.82
N GLY A 81 -6.63 14.33 -1.85
CA GLY A 81 -6.55 15.58 -1.13
C GLY A 81 -6.84 15.36 0.37
N SER A 82 -7.80 16.09 0.92
CA SER A 82 -8.22 15.94 2.33
C SER A 82 -9.26 14.82 2.56
N THR A 83 -9.70 14.14 1.52
CA THR A 83 -10.71 13.09 1.64
C THR A 83 -10.03 11.75 1.93
N LEU A 84 -10.44 11.11 3.02
CA LEU A 84 -10.02 9.78 3.42
C LEU A 84 -11.23 8.84 3.36
N LYS A 85 -11.10 7.74 2.66
CA LYS A 85 -12.12 6.69 2.57
C LYS A 85 -11.49 5.33 2.82
N ALA A 86 -12.29 4.40 3.31
CA ALA A 86 -11.88 3.03 3.55
C ALA A 86 -12.92 2.04 3.02
N TRP A 87 -12.45 0.90 2.54
CA TRP A 87 -13.29 -0.20 2.08
C TRP A 87 -12.73 -1.54 2.54
N THR A 88 -13.62 -2.50 2.65
CA THR A 88 -13.23 -3.91 2.76
C THR A 88 -12.75 -4.43 1.40
N LEU A 89 -12.12 -5.60 1.37
CA LEU A 89 -11.75 -6.26 0.11
C LEU A 89 -12.96 -6.64 -0.76
N ALA A 90 -14.14 -6.73 -0.17
CA ALA A 90 -15.38 -6.94 -0.90
C ALA A 90 -15.95 -5.65 -1.53
N GLY A 91 -15.27 -4.52 -1.41
CA GLY A 91 -15.70 -3.24 -1.96
C GLY A 91 -16.78 -2.53 -1.12
N VAL A 92 -17.02 -2.99 0.11
CA VAL A 92 -17.99 -2.35 1.01
C VAL A 92 -17.31 -1.19 1.73
N ALA A 93 -17.93 0.00 1.69
CA ALA A 93 -17.42 1.17 2.37
C ALA A 93 -17.41 0.98 3.90
N VAL A 94 -16.31 1.37 4.53
CA VAL A 94 -16.13 1.35 5.98
C VAL A 94 -16.11 2.78 6.48
N PRO A 95 -16.94 3.12 7.49
CA PRO A 95 -16.94 4.47 8.03
C PRO A 95 -15.60 4.78 8.73
N VAL A 96 -15.08 5.99 8.49
CA VAL A 96 -13.89 6.49 9.14
C VAL A 96 -14.31 7.50 10.20
N TYR A 97 -13.95 7.23 11.45
CA TYR A 97 -14.31 8.05 12.60
C TYR A 97 -13.14 8.92 13.05
N GLY A 98 -13.45 10.07 13.63
CA GLY A 98 -12.49 10.89 14.36
C GLY A 98 -12.17 10.31 15.75
N SER A 99 -11.31 11.00 16.50
CA SER A 99 -10.81 10.57 17.80
C SER A 99 -11.90 10.32 18.87
N ASN A 100 -13.11 10.83 18.65
CA ASN A 100 -14.23 10.76 19.62
C ASN A 100 -15.41 9.90 19.11
N TRP A 101 -15.16 8.82 18.39
CA TRP A 101 -16.17 7.87 17.94
C TRP A 101 -17.50 8.52 17.53
N GLY A 102 -17.63 8.93 16.30
CA GLY A 102 -18.85 9.54 15.75
C GLY A 102 -18.68 10.98 15.28
N SER A 103 -17.56 11.60 15.52
CA SER A 103 -17.21 12.87 14.89
C SER A 103 -16.48 12.66 13.57
N SER A 104 -16.61 13.65 12.70
CA SER A 104 -15.84 13.72 11.46
C SER A 104 -14.34 13.64 11.74
N ILE A 105 -13.57 13.29 10.72
CA ILE A 105 -12.11 13.37 10.73
C ILE A 105 -11.67 14.73 11.34
N PRO A 106 -10.64 14.76 12.20
CA PRO A 106 -10.19 15.99 12.87
C PRO A 106 -9.95 17.14 11.88
N SER A 107 -10.32 18.35 12.28
CA SER A 107 -10.19 19.55 11.43
C SER A 107 -8.75 19.80 10.95
N GLY A 108 -7.76 19.42 11.72
CA GLY A 108 -6.35 19.51 11.34
C GLY A 108 -5.96 18.60 10.17
N TRP A 109 -6.71 17.54 9.92
CA TRP A 109 -6.47 16.64 8.80
C TRP A 109 -6.57 17.35 7.45
N SER A 110 -7.63 18.12 7.23
CA SER A 110 -7.85 18.84 5.97
C SER A 110 -6.72 19.85 5.69
N THR A 111 -6.23 20.51 6.72
CA THR A 111 -5.08 21.44 6.61
C THR A 111 -3.79 20.69 6.31
N TYR A 112 -3.54 19.58 7.04
CA TYR A 112 -2.35 18.77 6.84
C TYR A 112 -2.32 18.09 5.47
N MET A 113 -3.46 17.57 5.01
CA MET A 113 -3.59 16.88 3.73
C MET A 113 -3.95 17.79 2.56
N SER A 114 -4.01 19.10 2.76
CA SER A 114 -4.15 20.03 1.62
C SER A 114 -2.98 19.84 0.66
N ASN A 115 -3.26 19.70 -0.63
CA ASN A 115 -2.29 19.37 -1.70
C ASN A 115 -1.63 17.97 -1.56
N ALA A 116 -2.21 17.06 -0.79
CA ALA A 116 -1.74 15.69 -0.76
C ALA A 116 -2.09 14.97 -2.07
N ASP A 117 -1.10 14.28 -2.63
CA ASP A 117 -1.23 13.50 -3.85
C ASP A 117 -0.30 12.27 -3.83
N SER A 118 -0.34 11.46 -4.86
CA SER A 118 0.48 10.25 -4.98
C SER A 118 1.99 10.52 -5.05
N THR A 119 2.40 11.74 -5.35
CA THR A 119 3.81 12.12 -5.46
C THR A 119 4.41 12.49 -4.10
N ASN A 120 3.61 13.11 -3.23
CA ASN A 120 4.07 13.69 -1.97
C ASN A 120 3.53 12.99 -0.71
N THR A 121 2.62 12.03 -0.86
CA THR A 121 2.03 11.31 0.28
C THR A 121 2.61 9.91 0.40
N ARG A 122 2.99 9.54 1.61
CA ARG A 122 3.48 8.19 1.92
C ARG A 122 2.67 7.60 3.06
N LEU A 123 2.36 6.31 2.93
CA LEU A 123 1.65 5.56 3.96
C LEU A 123 2.46 4.34 4.35
N MET A 124 2.44 4.02 5.63
CA MET A 124 3.06 2.84 6.18
C MET A 124 2.22 2.31 7.33
N SER A 125 1.88 1.04 7.30
CA SER A 125 1.21 0.36 8.42
C SER A 125 2.22 -0.42 9.25
N VAL A 126 2.14 -0.25 10.55
CA VAL A 126 2.91 -1.00 11.55
C VAL A 126 1.93 -1.50 12.60
N ALA A 127 1.75 -2.79 12.67
CA ALA A 127 0.70 -3.42 13.50
C ALA A 127 -0.67 -2.78 13.22
N ASP A 128 -1.31 -2.22 14.22
CA ASP A 128 -2.65 -1.63 14.17
C ASP A 128 -2.68 -0.15 13.76
N THR A 129 -1.52 0.43 13.49
CA THR A 129 -1.39 1.87 13.21
C THR A 129 -0.91 2.10 11.79
N THR A 130 -1.62 2.98 11.07
CA THR A 130 -1.19 3.45 9.76
C THR A 130 -0.73 4.90 9.87
N PHE A 131 0.54 5.12 9.56
CA PHE A 131 1.14 6.44 9.49
C PHE A 131 0.91 7.04 8.11
N VAL A 132 0.46 8.30 8.09
CA VAL A 132 0.28 9.06 6.86
C VAL A 132 1.18 10.28 6.90
N VAL A 133 2.09 10.39 5.94
CA VAL A 133 3.05 11.48 5.86
C VAL A 133 2.82 12.28 4.58
N ASN A 134 2.58 13.56 4.72
CA ASN A 134 2.52 14.50 3.61
C ASN A 134 3.87 15.26 3.52
N GLN A 135 4.67 14.91 2.54
CA GLN A 135 6.01 15.48 2.32
C GLN A 135 5.97 16.94 1.84
N SER A 136 4.81 17.43 1.38
CA SER A 136 4.65 18.84 0.99
C SER A 136 4.50 19.78 2.20
N LYS A 137 4.36 19.23 3.41
CA LYS A 137 4.19 20.03 4.62
C LYS A 137 5.50 20.10 5.40
N THR A 138 5.99 21.31 5.59
CA THR A 138 7.13 21.57 6.45
C THR A 138 6.70 21.54 7.90
N VAL A 139 7.41 20.79 8.72
CA VAL A 139 7.21 20.81 10.18
C VAL A 139 7.69 22.14 10.72
N ALA A 140 6.84 22.83 11.44
CA ALA A 140 7.17 24.08 12.09
C ALA A 140 6.77 24.02 13.57
N ALA A 141 7.53 24.70 14.40
CA ALA A 141 7.13 24.89 15.80
C ALA A 141 5.89 25.78 15.86
N SER A 142 4.96 25.45 16.75
CA SER A 142 3.82 26.32 17.02
C SER A 142 4.33 27.64 17.61
N THR A 143 3.89 28.75 17.01
CA THR A 143 4.14 30.09 17.58
C THR A 143 3.20 30.41 18.73
N ALA A 144 2.19 29.58 18.94
CA ALA A 144 1.37 29.68 20.16
C ALA A 144 2.24 29.32 21.34
N SER A 145 2.59 30.28 22.19
CA SER A 145 3.15 30.00 23.48
C SER A 145 2.15 29.09 24.20
N SER A 146 2.52 27.84 24.42
CA SER A 146 1.72 26.96 25.26
C SER A 146 1.62 27.64 26.60
N ALA A 147 0.42 28.01 27.02
CA ALA A 147 0.21 28.44 28.37
C ALA A 147 0.75 27.35 29.27
N VAL A 148 1.74 27.74 30.10
CA VAL A 148 2.31 26.94 31.17
C VAL A 148 2.37 25.44 30.85
N GLN A 149 3.48 25.02 30.32
CA GLN A 149 3.76 23.59 30.17
C GLN A 149 3.61 22.93 31.55
N ALA A 150 2.74 21.96 31.66
CA ALA A 150 2.63 21.19 32.88
C ALA A 150 4.04 20.68 33.24
N GLU A 151 4.42 20.81 34.53
CA GLU A 151 5.71 20.37 35.00
C GLU A 151 5.96 18.93 34.56
N GLN A 152 6.96 18.72 33.71
CA GLN A 152 7.35 17.40 33.21
C GLN A 152 8.61 16.98 33.99
N ALA A 153 8.51 15.84 34.65
CA ALA A 153 9.68 15.22 35.28
C ALA A 153 10.09 14.01 34.39
N LEU A 154 11.31 14.03 33.86
CA LEU A 154 11.91 12.87 33.23
C LEU A 154 12.60 12.06 34.33
N VAL A 155 12.02 10.91 34.69
CA VAL A 155 12.66 9.97 35.62
C VAL A 155 13.43 8.94 34.79
N THR A 156 14.75 9.05 34.78
CA THR A 156 15.64 8.05 34.20
C THR A 156 16.07 7.09 35.30
N VAL A 157 15.63 5.82 35.21
CA VAL A 157 16.14 4.77 36.08
C VAL A 157 17.42 4.23 35.46
N THR A 158 18.56 4.66 35.96
CA THR A 158 19.84 4.02 35.68
C THR A 158 19.98 2.82 36.59
N GLN A 159 20.11 1.65 36.01
CA GLN A 159 20.42 0.43 36.74
C GLN A 159 21.81 0.58 37.39
N GLY A 160 21.89 0.47 38.71
CA GLY A 160 23.15 0.40 39.46
C GLY A 160 23.77 -0.99 39.39
#